data_bb6a7098b846d3f754071bbf540df66e
#
_entry.id   bb6a7098b846d3f754071bbf540df66e
#
_cell.length_a   1.000
_cell.length_b   1.000
_cell.length_c   1.000
_cell.angle_alpha   90.00
_cell.angle_beta   90.00
_cell.angle_gamma   90.00
#
_symmetry.space_group_name_H-M   'P 1'
#
loop_
_entity.id
_entity.type
_entity.pdbx_description
1 polymer ?
#
loop_
_entity_poly.entity_id
_entity_poly.type
_entity_poly.pdbx_seq_one_letter_code
_entity_poly.pdbx_strand_id
1 'polypeptide(L)'
;MEKQIEILNVPKRVLFTGEEIPAVGLGTFGSDKYSAEQVSEAVYGAIKYGYRLVDCAAVYQNEKQIGEVLKKVFQDKVVTREELFITSKVWNDRHREVEAACRQSLEDLGLSTIDLYFVHWPFPNYHAPGCGGDSRNPDSKPFSVEEFM
;
A
#
# COMPACT_ATOMS: atom_id res chain seq x y z
N MET A 1 -32.92 7.78 -2.89
CA MET A 1 -32.18 7.59 -4.16
C MET A 1 -30.75 8.07 -3.90
N GLU A 2 -29.84 7.16 -3.57
CA GLU A 2 -28.42 7.49 -3.53
C GLU A 2 -27.99 7.85 -4.96
N LYS A 3 -27.45 9.06 -5.14
CA LYS A 3 -26.83 9.44 -6.42
C LYS A 3 -25.64 8.47 -6.62
N GLN A 4 -25.76 7.63 -7.63
CA GLN A 4 -24.63 6.87 -8.12
C GLN A 4 -23.56 7.88 -8.57
N ILE A 5 -22.47 7.99 -7.82
CA ILE A 5 -21.35 8.86 -8.19
C ILE A 5 -20.78 8.28 -9.49
N GLU A 6 -20.81 9.07 -10.55
CA GLU A 6 -20.17 8.67 -11.81
C GLU A 6 -18.67 8.53 -11.57
N ILE A 7 -18.22 7.28 -11.45
CA ILE A 7 -16.84 6.85 -11.19
C ILE A 7 -15.91 7.23 -12.36
N LEU A 8 -16.47 7.66 -13.48
CA LEU A 8 -15.79 7.91 -14.76
C LEU A 8 -14.83 9.11 -14.79
N ASN A 9 -14.74 9.90 -13.71
CA ASN A 9 -14.02 11.16 -13.71
C ASN A 9 -12.78 11.24 -12.79
N VAL A 10 -12.27 10.12 -12.27
CA VAL A 10 -10.98 10.17 -11.57
C VAL A 10 -9.87 10.35 -12.60
N PRO A 11 -9.17 11.50 -12.62
CA PRO A 11 -8.12 11.72 -13.60
C PRO A 11 -6.99 10.68 -13.41
N LYS A 12 -6.43 10.23 -14.51
CA LYS A 12 -5.29 9.33 -14.51
C LYS A 12 -4.04 10.03 -15.01
N ARG A 13 -2.88 9.48 -14.68
CA ARG A 13 -1.57 9.86 -15.20
C ARG A 13 -0.90 8.64 -15.81
N VAL A 14 -0.19 8.85 -16.90
CA VAL A 14 0.58 7.79 -17.54
C VAL A 14 1.96 7.76 -16.91
N LEU A 15 2.36 6.58 -16.41
CA LEU A 15 3.71 6.31 -15.91
C LEU A 15 4.69 6.17 -17.09
N PHE A 16 5.99 6.27 -16.82
CA PHE A 16 7.01 6.08 -17.87
C PHE A 16 6.97 4.68 -18.51
N THR A 17 6.38 3.70 -17.81
CA THR A 17 6.14 2.34 -18.31
C THR A 17 4.99 2.25 -19.32
N GLY A 18 4.18 3.30 -19.45
CA GLY A 18 2.96 3.32 -20.25
C GLY A 18 1.69 2.94 -19.51
N GLU A 19 1.79 2.46 -18.28
CA GLU A 19 0.64 2.13 -17.44
C GLU A 19 -0.03 3.38 -16.88
N GLU A 20 -1.33 3.31 -16.63
CA GLU A 20 -2.10 4.41 -16.06
C GLU A 20 -2.27 4.24 -14.55
N ILE A 21 -1.98 5.31 -13.80
CA ILE A 21 -2.23 5.40 -12.36
C ILE A 21 -3.31 6.45 -12.07
N PRO A 22 -4.29 6.17 -11.19
CA PRO A 22 -5.22 7.20 -10.73
C PRO A 22 -4.47 8.35 -10.05
N ALA A 23 -4.83 9.59 -10.39
CA ALA A 23 -4.15 10.78 -9.86
C ALA A 23 -4.51 11.09 -8.40
N VAL A 24 -5.54 10.46 -7.87
CA VAL A 24 -6.00 10.58 -6.48
C VAL A 24 -6.15 9.17 -5.89
N GLY A 25 -5.61 8.97 -4.70
CA GLY A 25 -5.67 7.70 -3.97
C GLY A 25 -5.93 7.90 -2.49
N LEU A 26 -6.18 6.81 -1.80
CA LEU A 26 -6.30 6.76 -0.34
C LEU A 26 -5.03 6.15 0.25
N GLY A 27 -4.35 6.89 1.13
CA GLY A 27 -3.29 6.36 1.99
C GLY A 27 -3.90 5.62 3.18
N THR A 28 -3.28 4.53 3.59
CA THR A 28 -3.79 3.65 4.66
C THR A 28 -3.00 3.74 5.96
N PHE A 29 -2.12 4.72 6.11
CA PHE A 29 -1.44 4.96 7.38
C PHE A 29 -2.41 5.55 8.39
N GLY A 30 -2.83 4.72 9.37
CA GLY A 30 -3.78 5.14 10.42
C GLY A 30 -3.15 5.93 11.56
N SER A 31 -1.81 5.99 11.62
CA SER A 31 -1.06 6.46 12.78
C SER A 31 -1.51 5.74 14.07
N ASP A 32 -1.12 6.23 15.24
CA ASP A 32 -1.57 5.69 16.53
C ASP A 32 -3.02 6.08 16.91
N LYS A 33 -3.72 6.77 16.00
CA LYS A 33 -5.08 7.30 16.26
C LYS A 33 -6.19 6.38 15.83
N TYR A 34 -5.97 5.53 14.82
CA TYR A 34 -7.00 4.69 14.23
C TYR A 34 -6.54 3.24 14.19
N SER A 35 -7.44 2.33 14.59
CA SER A 35 -7.16 0.90 14.51
C SER A 35 -7.09 0.42 13.04
N ALA A 36 -6.47 -0.75 12.83
CA ALA A 36 -6.41 -1.38 11.52
C ALA A 36 -7.81 -1.63 10.93
N GLU A 37 -8.78 -1.95 11.77
CA GLU A 37 -10.19 -2.17 11.39
C GLU A 37 -10.83 -0.86 10.91
N GLN A 38 -10.63 0.24 11.63
CA GLN A 38 -11.16 1.55 11.25
C GLN A 38 -10.59 2.01 9.90
N VAL A 39 -9.28 1.80 9.69
CA VAL A 39 -8.63 2.11 8.41
C VAL A 39 -9.19 1.24 7.28
N SER A 40 -9.36 -0.06 7.53
CA SER A 40 -9.90 -0.97 6.52
C SER A 40 -11.36 -0.65 6.15
N GLU A 41 -12.19 -0.27 7.12
CA GLU A 41 -13.55 0.23 6.86
C GLU A 41 -13.53 1.50 6.00
N ALA A 42 -12.59 2.43 6.25
CA ALA A 42 -12.41 3.62 5.43
C ALA A 42 -12.01 3.27 3.99
N VAL A 43 -11.19 2.23 3.79
CA VAL A 43 -10.86 1.71 2.45
C VAL A 43 -12.10 1.21 1.73
N TYR A 44 -12.97 0.43 2.40
CA TYR A 44 -14.25 -0.02 1.81
C TYR A 44 -15.10 1.17 1.37
N GLY A 45 -15.28 2.14 2.26
CA GLY A 45 -16.04 3.36 1.96
C GLY A 45 -15.46 4.15 0.79
N ALA A 46 -14.14 4.34 0.77
CA ALA A 46 -13.47 5.07 -0.30
C ALA A 46 -13.64 4.39 -1.67
N ILE A 47 -13.48 3.07 -1.74
CA ILE A 47 -13.70 2.31 -2.97
C ILE A 47 -15.16 2.44 -3.44
N LYS A 48 -16.11 2.35 -2.51
CA LYS A 48 -17.54 2.53 -2.79
C LYS A 48 -17.84 3.95 -3.33
N TYR A 49 -17.11 4.96 -2.86
CA TYR A 49 -17.22 6.35 -3.33
C TYR A 49 -16.36 6.68 -4.56
N GLY A 50 -15.72 5.69 -5.18
CA GLY A 50 -15.06 5.88 -6.46
C GLY A 50 -13.54 5.98 -6.40
N TYR A 51 -12.89 5.89 -5.23
CA TYR A 51 -11.44 5.75 -5.17
C TYR A 51 -11.00 4.46 -5.84
N ARG A 52 -9.91 4.53 -6.61
CA ARG A 52 -9.38 3.39 -7.37
C ARG A 52 -7.89 3.14 -7.11
N LEU A 53 -7.23 3.98 -6.29
CA LEU A 53 -5.87 3.77 -5.81
C LEU A 53 -5.89 3.65 -4.29
N VAL A 54 -5.27 2.58 -3.77
CA VAL A 54 -5.06 2.34 -2.34
C VAL A 54 -3.58 2.16 -2.08
N ASP A 55 -3.01 3.02 -1.25
CA ASP A 55 -1.59 3.03 -0.92
C ASP A 55 -1.33 2.38 0.44
N CYS A 56 -0.75 1.18 0.42
CA CYS A 56 -0.44 0.35 1.56
C CYS A 56 1.05 0.37 1.91
N ALA A 57 1.42 -0.19 3.04
CA ALA A 57 2.80 -0.53 3.39
C ALA A 57 2.83 -1.57 4.51
N ALA A 58 3.81 -2.47 4.46
CA ALA A 58 3.99 -3.50 5.48
C ALA A 58 4.14 -2.92 6.91
N VAL A 59 4.85 -1.78 7.06
CA VAL A 59 5.06 -1.11 8.35
C VAL A 59 3.78 -0.54 8.96
N TYR A 60 2.71 -0.35 8.17
CA TYR A 60 1.43 0.14 8.70
C TYR A 60 0.66 -0.93 9.50
N GLN A 61 1.11 -2.19 9.44
CA GLN A 61 0.59 -3.33 10.21
C GLN A 61 -0.93 -3.55 10.06
N ASN A 62 -1.48 -3.19 8.91
CA ASN A 62 -2.92 -3.28 8.63
C ASN A 62 -3.24 -3.96 7.27
N GLU A 63 -2.22 -4.49 6.58
CA GLU A 63 -2.43 -5.09 5.24
C GLU A 63 -3.41 -6.28 5.29
N LYS A 64 -3.44 -7.07 6.38
CA LYS A 64 -4.39 -8.18 6.54
C LYS A 64 -5.84 -7.70 6.59
N GLN A 65 -6.12 -6.68 7.38
CA GLN A 65 -7.47 -6.12 7.49
C GLN A 65 -7.89 -5.45 6.17
N ILE A 66 -6.96 -4.81 5.47
CA ILE A 66 -7.21 -4.27 4.13
C ILE A 66 -7.50 -5.41 3.15
N GLY A 67 -6.75 -6.52 3.22
CA GLY A 67 -6.98 -7.72 2.42
C GLY A 67 -8.39 -8.29 2.58
N GLU A 68 -8.89 -8.38 3.81
CA GLU A 68 -10.27 -8.82 4.06
C GLU A 68 -11.30 -7.87 3.44
N VAL A 69 -11.03 -6.57 3.49
CA VAL A 69 -11.90 -5.57 2.85
C VAL A 69 -11.83 -5.66 1.32
N LEU A 70 -10.65 -5.82 0.73
CA LEU A 70 -10.51 -6.02 -0.72
C LEU A 70 -11.29 -7.26 -1.18
N LYS A 71 -11.15 -8.37 -0.46
CA LYS A 71 -11.94 -9.57 -0.73
C LYS A 71 -13.44 -9.28 -0.68
N LYS A 72 -13.89 -8.52 0.33
CA LYS A 72 -15.30 -8.15 0.46
C LYS A 72 -15.78 -7.28 -0.71
N VAL A 73 -15.04 -6.25 -1.13
CA VAL A 73 -15.46 -5.38 -2.24
C VAL A 73 -15.56 -6.15 -3.56
N PHE A 74 -14.70 -7.17 -3.77
CA PHE A 74 -14.79 -8.05 -4.95
C PHE A 74 -16.00 -8.99 -4.87
N GLN A 75 -16.28 -9.56 -3.69
CA GLN A 75 -17.46 -10.42 -3.47
C GLN A 75 -18.77 -9.63 -3.63
N ASP A 76 -18.83 -8.43 -3.10
CA ASP A 76 -19.98 -7.52 -3.21
C ASP A 76 -20.10 -6.92 -4.61
N LYS A 77 -19.15 -7.21 -5.53
CA LYS A 77 -19.10 -6.69 -6.91
C LYS A 77 -19.12 -5.16 -6.97
N VAL A 78 -18.53 -4.50 -5.97
CA VAL A 78 -18.35 -3.04 -5.96
C VAL A 78 -17.35 -2.63 -7.03
N VAL A 79 -16.25 -3.40 -7.15
CA VAL A 79 -15.19 -3.26 -8.17
C VAL A 79 -14.60 -4.63 -8.48
N THR A 80 -13.88 -4.74 -9.60
CA THR A 80 -12.99 -5.88 -9.88
C THR A 80 -11.56 -5.55 -9.44
N ARG A 81 -10.68 -6.57 -9.39
CA ARG A 81 -9.25 -6.35 -9.07
C ARG A 81 -8.57 -5.42 -10.09
N GLU A 82 -8.91 -5.57 -11.36
CA GLU A 82 -8.34 -4.81 -12.48
C GLU A 82 -8.73 -3.33 -12.47
N GLU A 83 -9.80 -2.98 -11.78
CA GLU A 83 -10.23 -1.59 -11.61
C GLU A 83 -9.46 -0.87 -10.49
N LEU A 84 -8.73 -1.60 -9.64
CA LEU A 84 -7.96 -1.04 -8.54
C LEU A 84 -6.47 -0.97 -8.88
N PHE A 85 -5.84 0.09 -8.46
CA PHE A 85 -4.40 0.27 -8.43
C PHE A 85 -3.93 0.18 -6.97
N ILE A 86 -3.23 -0.89 -6.62
CA ILE A 86 -2.77 -1.16 -5.26
C ILE A 86 -1.26 -0.96 -5.20
N THR A 87 -0.81 -0.14 -4.26
CA THR A 87 0.61 0.02 -3.99
C THR A 87 0.95 -0.52 -2.61
N SER A 88 2.16 -1.04 -2.44
CA SER A 88 2.75 -1.34 -1.14
C SER A 88 4.25 -1.08 -1.15
N LYS A 89 4.93 -1.32 -0.02
CA LYS A 89 6.32 -0.87 0.16
C LYS A 89 7.09 -1.85 1.02
N VAL A 90 8.33 -2.15 0.61
CA VAL A 90 9.28 -2.83 1.49
C VAL A 90 9.74 -1.88 2.60
N TRP A 91 9.70 -2.34 3.84
CA TRP A 91 10.19 -1.57 4.97
C TRP A 91 11.71 -1.64 5.11
N ASN A 92 12.26 -0.72 5.86
CA ASN A 92 13.70 -0.46 5.98
C ASN A 92 14.50 -1.58 6.65
N ASP A 93 13.85 -2.48 7.36
CA ASP A 93 14.46 -3.67 7.98
C ASP A 93 14.61 -4.87 7.03
N ARG A 94 14.01 -4.79 5.83
CA ARG A 94 13.92 -5.91 4.88
C ARG A 94 14.47 -5.59 3.49
N HIS A 95 15.33 -4.60 3.33
CA HIS A 95 15.91 -4.24 2.04
C HIS A 95 16.76 -5.36 1.40
N ARG A 96 17.24 -6.32 2.19
CA ARG A 96 17.97 -7.50 1.68
C ARG A 96 17.05 -8.66 1.29
N GLU A 97 15.75 -8.55 1.59
CA GLU A 97 14.76 -9.61 1.40
C GLU A 97 13.52 -9.08 0.67
N VAL A 98 13.73 -8.21 -0.33
CA VAL A 98 12.63 -7.48 -1.02
C VAL A 98 11.60 -8.44 -1.60
N GLU A 99 12.04 -9.55 -2.21
CA GLU A 99 11.11 -10.55 -2.77
C GLU A 99 10.26 -11.19 -1.67
N ALA A 100 10.86 -11.63 -0.58
CA ALA A 100 10.14 -12.24 0.53
C ALA A 100 9.18 -11.24 1.21
N ALA A 101 9.59 -9.96 1.32
CA ALA A 101 8.74 -8.89 1.84
C ALA A 101 7.53 -8.63 0.92
N CYS A 102 7.74 -8.60 -0.39
CA CYS A 102 6.68 -8.42 -1.36
C CYS A 102 5.68 -9.59 -1.34
N ARG A 103 6.18 -10.84 -1.26
CA ARG A 103 5.33 -12.03 -1.14
C ARG A 103 4.48 -12.01 0.13
N GLN A 104 5.04 -11.52 1.24
CA GLN A 104 4.28 -11.36 2.49
C GLN A 104 3.16 -10.33 2.34
N SER A 105 3.44 -9.16 1.73
CA SER A 105 2.40 -8.16 1.45
C SER A 105 1.30 -8.72 0.53
N LEU A 106 1.66 -9.49 -0.50
CA LEU A 106 0.68 -10.17 -1.36
C LEU A 106 -0.21 -11.13 -0.57
N GLU A 107 0.38 -11.93 0.32
CA GLU A 107 -0.36 -12.86 1.18
C GLU A 107 -1.29 -12.11 2.13
N ASP A 108 -0.79 -11.08 2.82
CA ASP A 108 -1.54 -10.29 3.78
C ASP A 108 -2.70 -9.54 3.10
N LEU A 109 -2.48 -8.96 1.92
CA LEU A 109 -3.52 -8.31 1.12
C LEU A 109 -4.45 -9.29 0.39
N GLY A 110 -4.14 -10.60 0.37
CA GLY A 110 -4.92 -11.61 -0.33
C GLY A 110 -4.94 -11.43 -1.85
N LEU A 111 -3.85 -10.90 -2.42
CA LEU A 111 -3.74 -10.56 -3.84
C LEU A 111 -2.69 -11.42 -4.54
N SER A 112 -2.86 -11.63 -5.84
CA SER A 112 -1.85 -12.25 -6.71
C SER A 112 -0.83 -11.25 -7.27
N THR A 113 -1.19 -9.97 -7.33
CA THR A 113 -0.37 -8.88 -7.87
C THR A 113 -0.52 -7.61 -7.07
N ILE A 114 0.56 -6.83 -6.97
CA ILE A 114 0.59 -5.43 -6.53
C ILE A 114 0.99 -4.61 -7.76
N ASP A 115 0.27 -3.52 -8.04
CA ASP A 115 0.48 -2.73 -9.25
C ASP A 115 1.78 -1.93 -9.21
N LEU A 116 2.19 -1.48 -8.02
CA LEU A 116 3.47 -0.79 -7.82
C LEU A 116 4.01 -1.08 -6.41
N TYR A 117 5.24 -1.58 -6.34
CA TYR A 117 5.92 -1.89 -5.09
C TYR A 117 7.12 -0.98 -4.90
N PHE A 118 7.13 -0.22 -3.79
CA PHE A 118 8.15 0.78 -3.50
C PHE A 118 9.20 0.30 -2.50
N VAL A 119 10.38 0.93 -2.55
CA VAL A 119 11.25 1.05 -1.38
C VAL A 119 10.71 2.19 -0.53
N HIS A 120 10.34 1.92 0.73
CA HIS A 120 9.66 2.90 1.58
C HIS A 120 10.56 4.10 1.88
N TRP A 121 11.79 3.83 2.35
CA TRP A 121 12.84 4.82 2.52
C TRP A 121 14.13 4.34 1.88
N PRO A 122 14.96 5.24 1.35
CA PRO A 122 16.18 4.86 0.63
C PRO A 122 17.36 4.51 1.55
N PHE A 123 17.10 4.22 2.82
CA PHE A 123 18.14 3.95 3.82
C PHE A 123 18.18 2.45 4.17
N PRO A 124 19.12 1.67 3.62
CA PRO A 124 19.19 0.24 3.87
C PRO A 124 19.41 -0.04 5.36
N ASN A 125 18.58 -0.95 5.90
CA ASN A 125 18.65 -1.37 7.32
C ASN A 125 18.63 -0.20 8.32
N TYR A 126 17.96 0.90 7.96
CA TYR A 126 17.81 2.05 8.85
C TYR A 126 17.14 1.67 10.18
N HIS A 127 16.16 0.76 10.11
CA HIS A 127 15.50 0.16 11.25
C HIS A 127 15.96 -1.30 11.40
N ALA A 128 16.26 -1.72 12.63
CA ALA A 128 16.52 -3.12 12.93
C ALA A 128 15.23 -3.96 12.83
N PRO A 129 15.30 -5.28 12.55
CA PRO A 129 14.13 -6.14 12.60
C PRO A 129 13.37 -6.00 13.91
N GLY A 130 12.05 -5.80 13.84
CA GLY A 130 11.20 -5.62 15.00
C GLY A 130 11.26 -4.24 15.68
N CYS A 131 12.08 -3.30 15.18
CA CYS A 131 12.06 -1.91 15.66
C CYS A 131 10.80 -1.20 15.17
N GLY A 132 10.20 -0.39 16.05
CA GLY A 132 9.15 0.56 15.66
C GLY A 132 9.66 1.61 14.67
N GLY A 133 8.74 2.27 13.96
CA GLY A 133 9.06 3.25 12.92
C GLY A 133 9.94 4.42 13.37
N ASP A 134 10.02 4.69 14.69
CA ASP A 134 10.78 5.80 15.24
C ASP A 134 12.19 5.42 15.76
N SER A 135 12.53 4.13 15.71
CA SER A 135 13.78 3.61 16.29
C SER A 135 14.82 3.37 15.22
N ARG A 136 15.91 4.12 15.27
CA ARG A 136 17.06 3.90 14.37
C ARG A 136 17.88 2.70 14.80
N ASN A 137 18.25 1.83 13.83
CA ASN A 137 19.22 0.79 14.03
C ASN A 137 20.61 1.42 14.32
N PRO A 138 21.25 1.14 15.47
CA PRO A 138 22.58 1.67 15.78
C PRO A 138 23.66 1.21 14.79
N ASP A 139 23.46 0.06 14.16
CA ASP A 139 24.38 -0.51 13.15
C ASP A 139 24.02 -0.08 11.71
N SER A 140 23.06 0.86 11.54
CA SER A 140 22.69 1.36 10.22
C SER A 140 23.86 2.13 9.62
N LYS A 141 24.20 1.80 8.36
CA LYS A 141 25.19 2.57 7.62
C LYS A 141 24.61 3.95 7.23
N PRO A 142 25.45 5.00 7.18
CA PRO A 142 25.05 6.24 6.59
C PRO A 142 24.66 6.03 5.12
N PHE A 143 23.68 6.80 4.64
CA PHE A 143 23.28 6.74 3.25
C PHE A 143 24.42 7.24 2.35
N SER A 144 24.79 6.45 1.36
CA SER A 144 25.69 6.83 0.28
C SER A 144 24.97 6.69 -1.05
N VAL A 145 24.92 7.76 -1.83
CA VAL A 145 24.32 7.75 -3.17
C VAL A 145 25.09 6.80 -4.09
N GLU A 146 26.41 6.68 -3.91
CA GLU A 146 27.28 5.82 -4.71
C GLU A 146 27.01 4.33 -4.45
N GLU A 147 26.65 3.96 -3.21
CA GLU A 147 26.29 2.56 -2.87
C GLU A 147 24.85 2.22 -3.26
N PHE A 148 23.99 3.23 -3.49
CA PHE A 148 22.60 3.04 -3.82
C PHE A 148 22.35 2.97 -5.33
N MET A 149 23.20 3.59 -6.15
CA MET A 149 23.13 3.60 -7.61
C MET A 149 23.96 2.48 -8.25
#